data_a738d998cb8b8a854d94bd5c61723986
#
_entry.id   a738d998cb8b8a854d94bd5c61723986
#
_cell.length_a   1.000
_cell.length_b   1.000
_cell.length_c   1.000
_cell.angle_alpha   90.00
_cell.angle_beta   90.00
_cell.angle_gamma   90.00
#
_symmetry.space_group_name_H-M   'P 1'
#
loop_
_entity.id
_entity.type
_entity.pdbx_description
1 polymer ?
#
loop_
_entity_poly.entity_id
_entity_poly.type
_entity_poly.pdbx_seq_one_letter_code
_entity_poly.pdbx_strand_id
1 'polypeptide(L)'
;DELGMLLQPELSDWNCTNALETPHSAAYYEAELRQILFCYANHPSFVMLTLGNELCTGEEGHRRMAELVRLARQLDPTRRYAGSSNGQYGEQGYDGVSDFYTAAAYGDRMLRATSSPMIGHLNRCRPGTRQNYREAAAQTGGVPVFGFEVGQYESWPDFDQIDRFRGITIPENLRAIRRRAEQTGAAAYWQA
;
A
#
# COMPACT_ATOMS: atom_id res chain seq x y z
N ASP A 1 -17.22 5.44 -8.02
CA ASP A 1 -18.62 5.07 -7.73
C ASP A 1 -19.22 4.25 -8.87
N GLU A 2 -19.23 4.75 -10.09
CA GLU A 2 -19.90 4.11 -11.25
C GLU A 2 -19.40 2.67 -11.54
N LEU A 3 -18.15 2.39 -11.29
CA LEU A 3 -17.54 1.07 -11.52
C LEU A 3 -17.69 0.11 -10.33
N GLY A 4 -18.30 0.54 -9.22
CA GLY A 4 -18.42 -0.26 -8.00
C GLY A 4 -17.07 -0.50 -7.27
N MET A 5 -16.02 0.25 -7.61
CA MET A 5 -14.71 0.14 -6.96
C MET A 5 -14.77 0.74 -5.56
N LEU A 6 -14.29 0.00 -4.56
CA LEU A 6 -14.09 0.52 -3.21
C LEU A 6 -12.69 1.12 -3.08
N LEU A 7 -12.58 2.24 -2.41
CA LEU A 7 -11.36 3.04 -2.33
C LEU A 7 -10.90 3.20 -0.88
N GLN A 8 -9.60 3.11 -0.72
CA GLN A 8 -8.85 3.47 0.47
C GLN A 8 -7.80 4.51 0.07
N PRO A 9 -8.12 5.80 0.05
CA PRO A 9 -7.09 6.84 -0.11
C PRO A 9 -6.18 6.91 1.11
N GLU A 10 -5.02 7.48 0.89
CA GLU A 10 -4.02 7.78 1.91
C GLU A 10 -3.79 9.28 1.96
N LEU A 11 -3.36 9.81 3.10
CA LEU A 11 -2.77 11.14 3.14
C LEU A 11 -1.45 11.14 2.38
N SER A 12 -0.97 12.31 2.03
CA SER A 12 0.23 12.51 1.19
C SER A 12 1.55 12.23 1.95
N ASP A 13 1.55 11.29 2.89
CA ASP A 13 2.73 10.91 3.68
C ASP A 13 3.26 9.53 3.30
N TRP A 14 4.54 9.48 2.99
CA TRP A 14 5.33 8.25 2.91
C TRP A 14 6.63 8.49 3.68
N ASN A 15 6.69 8.02 4.92
CA ASN A 15 7.79 8.32 5.82
C ASN A 15 8.14 7.13 6.70
N CYS A 16 9.21 6.43 6.33
CA CYS A 16 9.67 5.22 7.00
C CYS A 16 10.57 5.51 8.24
N THR A 17 10.58 6.72 8.79
CA THR A 17 11.52 7.07 9.89
C THR A 17 10.92 7.86 11.02
N ASN A 18 10.24 8.98 10.74
CA ASN A 18 9.81 9.95 11.75
C ASN A 18 8.46 10.61 11.41
N ALA A 19 7.54 9.81 10.89
CA ALA A 19 6.21 10.26 10.51
C ALA A 19 5.52 10.99 11.68
N LEU A 20 4.93 12.15 11.40
CA LEU A 20 4.16 12.95 12.35
C LEU A 20 4.93 13.44 13.60
N GLU A 21 6.25 13.31 13.66
CA GLU A 21 7.01 13.68 14.86
C GLU A 21 7.09 15.18 15.09
N THR A 22 6.99 15.99 14.04
CA THR A 22 7.01 17.44 14.19
C THR A 22 5.61 18.04 14.34
N PRO A 23 5.41 19.10 15.14
CA PRO A 23 4.13 19.79 15.22
C PRO A 23 3.65 20.32 13.85
N HIS A 24 4.60 20.72 13.01
CA HIS A 24 4.29 21.24 11.67
C HIS A 24 3.72 20.16 10.75
N SER A 25 4.35 18.98 10.67
CA SER A 25 3.83 17.86 9.87
C SER A 25 2.49 17.37 10.40
N ALA A 26 2.34 17.26 11.72
CA ALA A 26 1.08 16.85 12.33
C ALA A 26 -0.06 17.82 11.99
N ALA A 27 0.17 19.13 12.05
CA ALA A 27 -0.84 20.13 11.69
C ALA A 27 -1.19 20.09 10.19
N TYR A 28 -0.21 19.85 9.33
CA TYR A 28 -0.45 19.71 7.89
C TYR A 28 -1.35 18.50 7.60
N TYR A 29 -1.02 17.33 8.12
CA TYR A 29 -1.79 16.12 7.87
C TYR A 29 -3.16 16.12 8.55
N GLU A 30 -3.33 16.82 9.67
CA GLU A 30 -4.66 17.06 10.23
C GLU A 30 -5.51 17.91 9.28
N ALA A 31 -4.95 18.97 8.72
CA ALA A 31 -5.66 19.81 7.75
C ALA A 31 -6.04 19.03 6.48
N GLU A 32 -5.12 18.24 5.94
CA GLU A 32 -5.35 17.37 4.78
C GLU A 32 -6.45 16.34 5.07
N LEU A 33 -6.41 15.66 6.22
CA LEU A 33 -7.43 14.72 6.66
C LEU A 33 -8.83 15.36 6.64
N ARG A 34 -8.95 16.54 7.28
CA ARG A 34 -10.23 17.28 7.33
C ARG A 34 -10.72 17.63 5.93
N GLN A 35 -9.81 18.07 5.05
CA GLN A 35 -10.14 18.43 3.68
C GLN A 35 -10.61 17.23 2.85
N ILE A 36 -9.93 16.09 2.95
CA ILE A 36 -10.30 14.86 2.26
C ILE A 36 -11.69 14.39 2.73
N LEU A 37 -11.92 14.33 4.04
CA LEU A 37 -13.21 13.91 4.58
C LEU A 37 -14.34 14.85 4.14
N PHE A 38 -14.09 16.14 4.10
CA PHE A 38 -15.07 17.14 3.62
C PHE A 38 -15.35 17.00 2.13
N CYS A 39 -14.32 16.93 1.29
CA CYS A 39 -14.46 16.91 -0.16
C CYS A 39 -15.10 15.62 -0.68
N TYR A 40 -14.80 14.49 -0.04
CA TYR A 40 -15.22 13.17 -0.51
C TYR A 40 -16.33 12.53 0.32
N ALA A 41 -16.98 13.30 1.20
CA ALA A 41 -18.06 12.81 2.06
C ALA A 41 -19.18 12.08 1.30
N ASN A 42 -19.53 12.57 0.12
CA ASN A 42 -20.64 12.07 -0.70
C ASN A 42 -20.24 10.92 -1.65
N HIS A 43 -19.03 10.37 -1.54
CA HIS A 43 -18.59 9.27 -2.38
C HIS A 43 -18.74 7.93 -1.66
N PRO A 44 -19.74 7.10 -1.99
CA PRO A 44 -19.94 5.79 -1.35
C PRO A 44 -18.80 4.80 -1.62
N SER A 45 -18.04 4.99 -2.68
CA SER A 45 -16.83 4.20 -2.95
C SER A 45 -15.70 4.47 -1.96
N PHE A 46 -15.65 5.62 -1.33
CA PHE A 46 -14.68 5.96 -0.30
C PHE A 46 -15.06 5.30 1.03
N VAL A 47 -14.51 4.15 1.34
CA VAL A 47 -14.89 3.33 2.51
C VAL A 47 -13.85 3.29 3.62
N MET A 48 -12.59 3.52 3.30
CA MET A 48 -11.44 3.40 4.21
C MET A 48 -10.46 4.54 3.95
N LEU A 49 -9.66 4.92 4.97
CA LEU A 49 -8.57 5.88 4.84
C LEU A 49 -7.43 5.50 5.78
N THR A 50 -6.19 5.68 5.32
CA THR A 50 -4.99 5.61 6.15
C THR A 50 -4.24 6.94 6.17
N LEU A 51 -3.45 7.17 7.23
CA LEU A 51 -2.71 8.42 7.38
C LEU A 51 -1.49 8.51 6.46
N GLY A 52 -1.19 7.45 5.72
CA GLY A 52 -0.11 7.39 4.75
C GLY A 52 0.44 6.00 4.56
N ASN A 53 1.45 5.89 3.71
CA ASN A 53 2.08 4.62 3.34
C ASN A 53 3.40 4.39 4.08
N GLU A 54 3.56 3.19 4.65
CA GLU A 54 4.80 2.74 5.30
C GLU A 54 5.29 3.71 6.39
N LEU A 55 4.38 4.25 7.18
CA LEU A 55 4.72 5.22 8.21
C LEU A 55 5.41 4.54 9.40
N CYS A 56 6.68 4.89 9.62
CA CYS A 56 7.42 4.51 10.81
C CYS A 56 7.72 5.75 11.65
N THR A 57 7.61 5.63 12.96
CA THR A 57 7.78 6.77 13.87
C THR A 57 8.17 6.32 15.27
N GLY A 58 8.68 7.23 16.06
CA GLY A 58 8.86 7.07 17.51
C GLY A 58 7.56 7.28 18.29
N GLU A 59 7.69 7.41 19.61
CA GLU A 59 6.56 7.49 20.53
C GLU A 59 5.63 8.68 20.25
N GLU A 60 6.17 9.84 19.99
CA GLU A 60 5.36 11.05 19.75
C GLU A 60 4.57 10.99 18.44
N GLY A 61 5.17 10.54 17.36
CA GLY A 61 4.47 10.37 16.10
C GLY A 61 3.40 9.29 16.19
N HIS A 62 3.69 8.21 16.88
CA HIS A 62 2.73 7.13 17.15
C HIS A 62 1.49 7.62 17.96
N ARG A 63 1.74 8.44 18.98
CA ARG A 63 0.66 9.09 19.74
C ARG A 63 -0.21 9.98 18.84
N ARG A 64 0.42 10.78 17.97
CA ARG A 64 -0.30 11.66 17.01
C ARG A 64 -1.04 10.88 15.94
N MET A 65 -0.48 9.78 15.44
CA MET A 65 -1.23 8.86 14.56
C MET A 65 -2.54 8.41 15.22
N ALA A 66 -2.46 7.94 16.45
CA ALA A 66 -3.63 7.49 17.18
C ALA A 66 -4.67 8.60 17.39
N GLU A 67 -4.22 9.83 17.63
CA GLU A 67 -5.08 11.02 17.75
C GLU A 67 -5.79 11.35 16.44
N LEU A 68 -5.06 11.33 15.32
CA LEU A 68 -5.64 11.58 13.99
C LEU A 68 -6.65 10.49 13.58
N VAL A 69 -6.39 9.23 13.89
CA VAL A 69 -7.36 8.14 13.66
C VAL A 69 -8.64 8.37 14.48
N ARG A 70 -8.52 8.77 15.74
CA ARG A 70 -9.70 9.10 16.57
C ARG A 70 -10.45 10.31 16.04
N LEU A 71 -9.72 11.35 15.62
CA LEU A 71 -10.31 12.53 15.00
C LEU A 71 -11.07 12.19 13.72
N ALA A 72 -10.47 11.40 12.84
CA ALA A 72 -11.13 10.95 11.60
C ALA A 72 -12.46 10.25 11.89
N ARG A 73 -12.48 9.36 12.87
CA ARG A 73 -13.68 8.64 13.30
C ARG A 73 -14.74 9.57 13.93
N GLN A 74 -14.32 10.63 14.61
CA GLN A 74 -15.24 11.65 15.13
C GLN A 74 -15.84 12.49 14.02
N LEU A 75 -15.07 12.83 12.99
CA LEU A 75 -15.51 13.64 11.86
C LEU A 75 -16.45 12.88 10.91
N ASP A 76 -16.14 11.61 10.65
CA ASP A 76 -16.98 10.74 9.83
C ASP A 76 -16.94 9.29 10.37
N PRO A 77 -17.96 8.90 11.17
CA PRO A 77 -18.03 7.55 11.75
C PRO A 77 -18.47 6.48 10.75
N THR A 78 -18.79 6.84 9.51
CA THR A 78 -19.32 5.91 8.51
C THR A 78 -18.23 5.11 7.81
N ARG A 79 -16.98 5.54 7.88
CA ARG A 79 -15.81 4.93 7.26
C ARG A 79 -14.91 4.20 8.27
N ARG A 80 -13.86 3.57 7.78
CA ARG A 80 -12.85 2.89 8.58
C ARG A 80 -11.49 3.57 8.42
N TYR A 81 -10.74 3.65 9.50
CA TYR A 81 -9.50 4.41 9.58
C TYR A 81 -8.37 3.60 10.17
N ALA A 82 -7.16 3.77 9.61
CA ALA A 82 -5.95 3.18 10.17
C ALA A 82 -4.77 4.17 10.11
N GLY A 83 -3.82 3.99 11.01
CA GLY A 83 -2.67 4.88 11.17
C GLY A 83 -1.66 4.76 10.03
N SER A 84 -1.50 3.57 9.42
CA SER A 84 -0.55 3.37 8.34
C SER A 84 -1.02 2.27 7.40
N SER A 85 -0.71 2.40 6.14
CA SER A 85 -0.74 1.28 5.19
C SER A 85 0.55 0.48 5.26
N ASN A 86 0.49 -0.78 4.80
CA ASN A 86 1.61 -1.72 4.73
C ASN A 86 2.19 -2.16 6.08
N GLY A 87 1.41 -2.08 7.15
CA GLY A 87 1.72 -2.69 8.44
C GLY A 87 2.92 -2.15 9.20
N GLN A 88 3.42 -0.98 8.83
CA GLN A 88 4.54 -0.36 9.51
C GLN A 88 4.01 0.73 10.45
N TYR A 89 4.39 0.69 11.71
CA TYR A 89 4.00 1.66 12.74
C TYR A 89 5.22 2.09 13.57
N GLY A 90 6.43 1.69 13.15
CA GLY A 90 7.64 1.87 13.92
C GLY A 90 7.79 0.83 15.04
N GLU A 91 8.67 1.12 15.99
CA GLU A 91 9.03 0.20 17.09
C GLU A 91 7.86 -0.12 18.03
N GLN A 92 6.88 0.80 18.18
CA GLN A 92 5.70 0.60 18.99
C GLN A 92 4.69 -0.39 18.39
N GLY A 93 4.84 -0.71 17.10
CA GLY A 93 3.94 -1.60 16.39
C GLY A 93 2.53 -1.03 16.21
N TYR A 94 1.54 -1.90 16.13
CA TYR A 94 0.15 -1.52 15.92
C TYR A 94 -0.37 -0.56 16.99
N ASP A 95 -1.08 0.48 16.58
CA ASP A 95 -1.47 1.63 17.41
C ASP A 95 -2.64 1.37 18.38
N GLY A 96 -3.27 0.21 18.31
CA GLY A 96 -4.39 -0.17 19.17
C GLY A 96 -5.70 0.60 18.94
N VAL A 97 -5.75 1.52 17.97
CA VAL A 97 -6.93 2.34 17.67
C VAL A 97 -7.40 2.23 16.23
N SER A 98 -6.56 1.80 15.31
CA SER A 98 -6.92 1.55 13.92
C SER A 98 -8.05 0.53 13.79
N ASP A 99 -8.98 0.75 12.86
CA ASP A 99 -10.12 -0.14 12.63
C ASP A 99 -9.73 -1.40 11.84
N PHE A 100 -8.60 -1.36 11.17
CA PHE A 100 -8.07 -2.44 10.33
C PHE A 100 -6.54 -2.35 10.25
N TYR A 101 -5.94 -3.40 9.72
CA TYR A 101 -4.51 -3.48 9.46
C TYR A 101 -4.27 -3.88 8.00
N THR A 102 -3.25 -3.35 7.37
CA THR A 102 -2.86 -3.76 6.03
C THR A 102 -1.47 -4.34 6.02
N ALA A 103 -1.26 -5.42 5.29
CA ALA A 103 0.03 -6.08 5.20
C ALA A 103 0.29 -6.60 3.78
N ALA A 104 1.47 -6.31 3.25
CA ALA A 104 1.95 -6.88 1.99
C ALA A 104 2.38 -8.34 2.17
N ALA A 105 2.76 -8.72 3.39
CA ALA A 105 3.26 -10.04 3.71
C ALA A 105 2.97 -10.45 5.14
N TYR A 106 2.94 -11.75 5.36
CA TYR A 106 3.02 -12.33 6.68
C TYR A 106 4.00 -13.51 6.67
N GLY A 107 5.12 -13.38 7.40
CA GLY A 107 6.17 -14.38 7.42
C GLY A 107 6.73 -14.67 6.02
N ASP A 108 6.75 -15.94 5.63
CA ASP A 108 7.17 -16.40 4.30
C ASP A 108 6.04 -16.40 3.25
N ARG A 109 4.88 -15.86 3.60
CA ARG A 109 3.63 -15.93 2.80
C ARG A 109 3.31 -14.63 2.09
N MET A 110 4.33 -13.97 1.58
CA MET A 110 4.17 -12.73 0.84
C MET A 110 3.53 -12.95 -0.52
N LEU A 111 2.50 -12.19 -0.83
CA LEU A 111 1.83 -12.17 -2.13
C LEU A 111 2.20 -10.95 -2.99
N ARG A 112 3.10 -10.09 -2.50
CA ARG A 112 3.40 -8.80 -3.10
C ARG A 112 4.18 -8.92 -4.40
N ALA A 113 5.24 -9.72 -4.42
CA ALA A 113 6.20 -9.78 -5.53
C ALA A 113 6.79 -11.17 -5.74
N THR A 114 7.40 -11.39 -6.91
CA THR A 114 8.05 -12.64 -7.29
C THR A 114 9.57 -12.62 -7.11
N SER A 115 10.18 -11.44 -7.01
CA SER A 115 11.63 -11.28 -6.87
C SER A 115 11.97 -10.64 -5.53
N SER A 116 12.79 -11.21 -4.79
CA SER A 116 13.52 -10.73 -3.62
C SER A 116 13.53 -11.77 -2.50
N PRO A 117 14.33 -11.61 -1.44
CA PRO A 117 14.20 -12.43 -0.24
C PRO A 117 12.79 -12.39 0.38
N MET A 118 11.97 -11.44 -0.02
CA MET A 118 10.54 -11.35 0.33
C MET A 118 9.64 -12.14 -0.63
N ILE A 119 10.21 -13.04 -1.42
CA ILE A 119 9.46 -13.93 -2.30
C ILE A 119 8.55 -14.81 -1.46
N GLY A 120 7.27 -14.60 -1.66
CA GLY A 120 6.26 -15.42 -1.04
C GLY A 120 6.25 -16.83 -1.59
N HIS A 121 5.33 -17.59 -1.07
CA HIS A 121 5.12 -18.99 -1.45
C HIS A 121 4.83 -19.20 -2.96
N LEU A 122 4.48 -18.17 -3.73
CA LEU A 122 4.15 -18.29 -5.16
C LEU A 122 5.28 -18.89 -5.99
N ASN A 123 6.53 -18.69 -5.61
CA ASN A 123 7.67 -19.31 -6.28
C ASN A 123 8.02 -20.71 -5.76
N ARG A 124 7.39 -21.15 -4.68
CA ARG A 124 7.68 -22.42 -4.01
C ARG A 124 6.53 -23.42 -4.09
N CYS A 125 5.33 -22.95 -4.26
CA CYS A 125 4.14 -23.79 -4.35
C CYS A 125 3.08 -23.14 -5.23
N ARG A 126 2.12 -23.95 -5.66
CA ARG A 126 0.99 -23.46 -6.47
C ARG A 126 0.16 -22.44 -5.67
N PRO A 127 -0.35 -21.39 -6.33
CA PRO A 127 -1.30 -20.48 -5.73
C PRO A 127 -2.49 -21.25 -5.15
N GLY A 128 -2.96 -20.81 -3.98
CA GLY A 128 -4.09 -21.42 -3.31
C GLY A 128 -4.86 -20.40 -2.49
N THR A 129 -6.05 -20.76 -2.08
CA THR A 129 -6.94 -19.91 -1.26
C THR A 129 -6.81 -20.19 0.24
N ARG A 130 -5.81 -20.97 0.64
CA ARG A 130 -5.61 -21.38 2.04
C ARG A 130 -4.82 -20.37 2.87
N GLN A 131 -4.12 -19.45 2.21
CA GLN A 131 -3.42 -18.37 2.90
C GLN A 131 -4.43 -17.44 3.56
N ASN A 132 -4.14 -17.05 4.77
CA ASN A 132 -4.98 -16.13 5.52
C ASN A 132 -4.12 -15.34 6.51
N TYR A 133 -4.67 -14.25 7.00
CA TYR A 133 -4.01 -13.34 7.92
C TYR A 133 -4.38 -13.58 9.39
N ARG A 134 -4.76 -14.78 9.79
CA ARG A 134 -5.19 -15.07 11.18
C ARG A 134 -4.14 -14.71 12.21
N GLU A 135 -2.87 -15.02 11.92
CA GLU A 135 -1.77 -14.73 12.84
C GLU A 135 -1.50 -13.23 12.93
N ALA A 136 -1.55 -12.51 11.81
CA ALA A 136 -1.46 -11.05 11.81
C ALA A 136 -2.64 -10.42 12.57
N ALA A 137 -3.86 -10.91 12.36
CA ALA A 137 -5.04 -10.45 13.08
C ALA A 137 -4.94 -10.70 14.59
N ALA A 138 -4.37 -11.84 15.01
CA ALA A 138 -4.14 -12.12 16.44
C ALA A 138 -3.13 -11.14 17.05
N GLN A 139 -2.09 -10.73 16.32
CA GLN A 139 -1.09 -9.77 16.78
C GLN A 139 -1.63 -8.33 16.87
N THR A 140 -2.64 -8.01 16.11
CA THR A 140 -3.30 -6.70 16.08
C THR A 140 -4.60 -6.64 16.89
N GLY A 141 -4.78 -7.53 17.86
CA GLY A 141 -5.97 -7.54 18.71
C GLY A 141 -7.26 -7.99 18.02
N GLY A 142 -7.16 -8.68 16.89
CA GLY A 142 -8.29 -9.25 16.17
C GLY A 142 -8.96 -8.32 15.16
N VAL A 143 -8.37 -7.16 14.85
CA VAL A 143 -8.89 -6.30 13.77
C VAL A 143 -8.74 -6.96 12.41
N PRO A 144 -9.62 -6.64 11.44
CA PRO A 144 -9.49 -7.14 10.08
C PRO A 144 -8.14 -6.81 9.45
N VAL A 145 -7.56 -7.76 8.72
CA VAL A 145 -6.31 -7.58 7.97
C VAL A 145 -6.58 -7.69 6.49
N PHE A 146 -6.14 -6.70 5.74
CA PHE A 146 -6.26 -6.65 4.29
C PHE A 146 -4.90 -6.83 3.62
N GLY A 147 -4.86 -7.55 2.49
CA GLY A 147 -3.69 -7.60 1.62
C GLY A 147 -3.41 -6.22 1.02
N PHE A 148 -2.15 -5.80 1.04
CA PHE A 148 -1.70 -4.50 0.54
C PHE A 148 -0.59 -4.67 -0.49
N GLU A 149 -0.62 -3.88 -1.56
CA GLU A 149 0.34 -3.97 -2.67
C GLU A 149 0.49 -5.38 -3.24
N VAL A 150 -0.60 -6.14 -3.26
CA VAL A 150 -0.62 -7.48 -3.82
C VAL A 150 -0.53 -7.41 -5.34
N GLY A 151 0.34 -8.24 -5.92
CA GLY A 151 0.47 -8.32 -7.38
C GLY A 151 1.62 -7.50 -7.96
N GLN A 152 2.58 -7.07 -7.18
CA GLN A 152 3.84 -6.49 -7.68
C GLN A 152 4.73 -7.59 -8.28
N TYR A 153 4.21 -8.29 -9.27
CA TYR A 153 4.94 -9.33 -9.98
C TYR A 153 5.79 -8.70 -11.08
N GLU A 154 7.05 -9.05 -11.12
CA GLU A 154 7.89 -8.72 -12.25
C GLU A 154 7.41 -9.50 -13.46
N SER A 155 7.04 -8.78 -14.49
CA SER A 155 6.71 -9.33 -15.80
C SER A 155 7.61 -8.70 -16.84
N TRP A 156 7.93 -9.47 -17.88
CA TRP A 156 8.65 -8.91 -19.01
C TRP A 156 7.76 -7.95 -19.78
N PRO A 157 8.30 -6.80 -20.23
CA PRO A 157 7.55 -5.90 -21.06
C PRO A 157 7.12 -6.59 -22.36
N ASP A 158 5.87 -6.44 -22.72
CA ASP A 158 5.43 -6.76 -24.06
C ASP A 158 5.99 -5.68 -25.02
N PHE A 159 7.05 -6.01 -25.73
CA PHE A 159 7.74 -5.09 -26.59
C PHE A 159 6.90 -4.62 -27.79
N ASP A 160 5.87 -5.33 -28.17
CA ASP A 160 4.94 -4.95 -29.24
C ASP A 160 4.00 -3.81 -28.78
N GLN A 161 3.94 -3.55 -27.48
CA GLN A 161 3.19 -2.42 -26.94
C GLN A 161 3.99 -1.11 -26.88
N ILE A 162 5.29 -1.11 -27.17
CA ILE A 162 6.17 0.06 -27.03
C ILE A 162 5.61 1.27 -27.82
N ASP A 163 5.07 1.05 -29.00
CA ASP A 163 4.55 2.12 -29.85
C ASP A 163 3.22 2.72 -29.35
N ARG A 164 2.62 2.15 -28.33
CA ARG A 164 1.44 2.73 -27.65
C ARG A 164 1.81 3.86 -26.68
N PHE A 165 3.06 3.94 -26.27
CA PHE A 165 3.55 5.03 -25.42
C PHE A 165 3.72 6.31 -26.26
N ARG A 166 2.65 7.08 -26.37
CA ARG A 166 2.58 8.32 -27.19
C ARG A 166 2.58 9.59 -26.38
N GLY A 167 3.03 9.54 -25.11
CA GLY A 167 3.09 10.68 -24.23
C GLY A 167 4.34 11.55 -24.42
N ILE A 168 4.52 12.51 -23.50
CA ILE A 168 5.70 13.37 -23.46
C ILE A 168 6.97 12.56 -23.19
N THR A 169 6.84 11.48 -22.40
CA THR A 169 7.96 10.60 -22.06
C THR A 169 8.14 9.53 -23.15
N ILE A 170 9.26 9.54 -23.79
CA ILE A 170 9.64 8.54 -24.81
C ILE A 170 10.06 7.26 -24.08
N PRO A 171 9.60 6.06 -24.46
CA PRO A 171 9.90 4.79 -23.80
C PRO A 171 11.29 4.24 -24.13
N GLU A 172 12.35 5.05 -24.00
CA GLU A 172 13.72 4.66 -24.34
C GLU A 172 14.26 3.54 -23.46
N ASN A 173 13.83 3.48 -22.20
CA ASN A 173 14.13 2.37 -21.30
C ASN A 173 13.62 1.02 -21.87
N LEU A 174 12.38 0.97 -22.33
CA LEU A 174 11.80 -0.25 -22.92
C LEU A 174 12.49 -0.61 -24.25
N ARG A 175 12.80 0.38 -25.08
CA ARG A 175 13.56 0.18 -26.30
C ARG A 175 14.99 -0.35 -26.03
N ALA A 176 15.65 0.16 -25.01
CA ALA A 176 16.96 -0.32 -24.58
C ALA A 176 16.92 -1.76 -24.08
N ILE A 177 15.91 -2.10 -23.27
CA ILE A 177 15.67 -3.48 -22.77
C ILE A 177 15.41 -4.41 -23.96
N ARG A 178 14.56 -4.02 -24.91
CA ARG A 178 14.29 -4.80 -26.14
C ARG A 178 15.58 -5.07 -26.89
N ARG A 179 16.34 -4.03 -27.23
CA ARG A 179 17.63 -4.19 -27.96
C ARG A 179 18.56 -5.16 -27.22
N ARG A 180 18.65 -5.06 -25.90
CA ARG A 180 19.51 -5.94 -25.11
C ARG A 180 19.01 -7.38 -25.11
N ALA A 181 17.72 -7.58 -25.00
CA ALA A 181 17.09 -8.90 -25.06
C ALA A 181 17.34 -9.59 -26.41
N GLU A 182 17.19 -8.85 -27.51
CA GLU A 182 17.48 -9.33 -28.87
C GLU A 182 18.97 -9.72 -29.02
N GLN A 183 19.89 -8.84 -28.59
CA GLN A 183 21.33 -9.09 -28.65
C GLN A 183 21.80 -10.32 -27.85
N THR A 184 21.15 -10.63 -26.74
CA THR A 184 21.50 -11.76 -25.88
C THR A 184 20.74 -13.04 -26.20
N GLY A 185 19.78 -12.99 -27.13
CA GLY A 185 18.89 -14.10 -27.45
C GLY A 185 17.78 -14.33 -26.39
N ALA A 186 17.71 -13.48 -25.33
CA ALA A 186 16.72 -13.62 -24.29
C ALA A 186 15.29 -13.32 -24.79
N ALA A 187 15.13 -12.50 -25.81
CA ALA A 187 13.83 -12.18 -26.39
C ALA A 187 13.05 -13.43 -26.83
N ALA A 188 13.73 -14.44 -27.35
CA ALA A 188 13.10 -15.69 -27.77
C ALA A 188 12.48 -16.49 -26.61
N TYR A 189 13.00 -16.31 -25.39
CA TYR A 189 12.45 -16.97 -24.19
C TYR A 189 11.25 -16.22 -23.62
N TRP A 190 11.12 -14.93 -23.90
CA TRP A 190 10.11 -14.07 -23.29
C TRP A 190 8.85 -13.94 -24.13
N GLN A 191 8.88 -14.39 -25.36
CA GLN A 191 7.75 -14.38 -26.29
C GLN A 191 7.07 -15.77 -26.39
N ALA A 192 7.61 -16.77 -25.72
CA ALA A 192 7.04 -18.13 -25.65
C ALA A 192 6.14 -18.30 -24.41
#